data_1da9143d9646f0320e2460d97440f97e
#
_entry.id   1da9143d9646f0320e2460d97440f97e
#
_cell.length_a   1.000
_cell.length_b   1.000
_cell.length_c   1.000
_cell.angle_alpha   90.00
_cell.angle_beta   90.00
_cell.angle_gamma   90.00
#
_symmetry.space_group_name_H-M   'P 1'
#
loop_
_entity.id
_entity.type
_entity.pdbx_description
1 polymer ?
#
loop_
_entity_poly.entity_id
_entity_poly.type
_entity_poly.pdbx_seq_one_letter_code
_entity_poly.pdbx_strand_id
1 'polypeptide(L)'
;MRDLPITEELDFHYLLGLMTPLQEIPEFAFLPELFSIIGYSKLITLCKYAGGETISIPTIDQLSTSLQALQWFYDVDIAHRAVEDEVPQQYKHLYREVKRIYNARNG
;
A
#
# COMPACT_ATOMS: atom_id res chain seq x y z
N MET A 1 -17.77 9.00 18.90
CA MET A 1 -17.39 9.28 17.51
C MET A 1 -18.62 9.65 16.70
N ARG A 2 -18.49 10.67 15.85
CA ARG A 2 -19.61 11.07 15.01
C ARG A 2 -19.84 10.04 13.92
N ASP A 3 -21.10 9.74 13.64
CA ASP A 3 -21.45 8.83 12.55
C ASP A 3 -21.04 9.41 11.20
N LEU A 4 -20.60 8.52 10.33
CA LEU A 4 -20.27 8.94 8.96
C LEU A 4 -21.57 9.19 8.18
N PRO A 5 -21.57 10.20 7.29
CA PRO A 5 -22.73 10.44 6.44
C PRO A 5 -23.03 9.25 5.54
N ILE A 6 -24.30 9.05 5.25
CA ILE A 6 -24.73 8.01 4.32
C ILE A 6 -24.41 8.45 2.89
N THR A 7 -23.82 7.53 2.12
CA THR A 7 -23.38 7.82 0.75
C THR A 7 -24.46 8.44 -0.12
N GLU A 8 -25.69 7.94 -0.02
CA GLU A 8 -26.82 8.45 -0.82
C GLU A 8 -27.22 9.88 -0.49
N GLU A 9 -26.83 10.37 0.68
CA GLU A 9 -27.15 11.72 1.12
C GLU A 9 -26.10 12.75 0.70
N LEU A 10 -24.98 12.29 0.11
CA LEU A 10 -23.87 13.16 -0.23
C LEU A 10 -23.57 13.09 -1.72
N ASP A 11 -23.32 14.25 -2.29
CA ASP A 11 -22.76 14.35 -3.63
C ASP A 11 -21.24 14.46 -3.50
N PHE A 12 -20.56 13.33 -3.59
CA PHE A 12 -19.11 13.29 -3.42
C PHE A 12 -18.37 14.04 -4.52
N HIS A 13 -18.92 14.08 -5.73
CA HIS A 13 -18.32 14.86 -6.82
C HIS A 13 -18.31 16.34 -6.48
N TYR A 14 -19.41 16.82 -5.93
CA TYR A 14 -19.54 18.22 -5.53
C TYR A 14 -18.57 18.51 -4.37
N LEU A 15 -18.54 17.63 -3.38
CA LEU A 15 -17.64 17.79 -2.22
C LEU A 15 -16.18 17.77 -2.64
N LEU A 16 -15.81 16.88 -3.58
CA LEU A 16 -14.45 16.85 -4.10
C LEU A 16 -14.09 18.16 -4.80
N GLY A 17 -15.04 18.74 -5.54
CA GLY A 17 -14.83 20.03 -6.17
C GLY A 17 -14.58 21.14 -5.18
N LEU A 18 -15.25 21.10 -4.03
CA LEU A 18 -15.02 22.06 -2.96
C LEU A 18 -13.65 21.88 -2.32
N MET A 19 -13.22 20.61 -2.15
CA MET A 19 -11.94 20.33 -1.50
C MET A 19 -10.74 20.72 -2.36
N THR A 20 -10.88 20.73 -3.67
CA THR A 20 -9.77 21.09 -4.55
C THR A 20 -9.16 22.46 -4.23
N PRO A 21 -9.96 23.53 -4.08
CA PRO A 21 -9.38 24.82 -3.64
C PRO A 21 -8.96 24.85 -2.17
N LEU A 22 -9.34 23.83 -1.40
CA LEU A 22 -9.01 23.77 0.03
C LEU A 22 -7.80 22.88 0.30
N GLN A 23 -7.03 22.51 -0.71
CA GLN A 23 -5.86 21.64 -0.57
C GLN A 23 -4.78 22.19 0.36
N GLU A 24 -4.79 23.50 0.64
CA GLU A 24 -3.85 24.09 1.58
C GLU A 24 -4.15 23.68 3.02
N ILE A 25 -5.35 23.19 3.29
CA ILE A 25 -5.72 22.67 4.60
C ILE A 25 -5.19 21.24 4.70
N PRO A 26 -4.30 20.92 5.66
CA PRO A 26 -3.65 19.59 5.70
C PRO A 26 -4.61 18.41 5.67
N GLU A 27 -5.77 18.54 6.32
CA GLU A 27 -6.76 17.45 6.37
C GLU A 27 -7.34 17.12 5.00
N PHE A 28 -7.26 18.06 4.05
CA PHE A 28 -7.80 17.88 2.70
C PHE A 28 -6.73 17.69 1.64
N ALA A 29 -5.44 17.81 2.01
CA ALA A 29 -4.36 17.92 1.03
C ALA A 29 -4.33 16.80 0.00
N PHE A 30 -4.61 15.56 0.42
CA PHE A 30 -4.55 14.42 -0.48
C PHE A 30 -5.87 13.66 -0.54
N LEU A 31 -6.91 14.15 0.14
CA LEU A 31 -8.18 13.44 0.25
C LEU A 31 -8.91 13.25 -1.08
N PRO A 32 -9.00 14.29 -1.96
CA PRO A 32 -9.67 14.09 -3.25
C PRO A 32 -9.01 13.00 -4.10
N GLU A 33 -7.68 12.95 -4.10
CA GLU A 33 -6.93 11.96 -4.85
C GLU A 33 -7.18 10.55 -4.31
N LEU A 34 -7.14 10.40 -2.99
CA LEU A 34 -7.43 9.11 -2.37
C LEU A 34 -8.84 8.63 -2.71
N PHE A 35 -9.82 9.52 -2.56
CA PHE A 35 -11.20 9.17 -2.89
C PHE A 35 -11.33 8.73 -4.35
N SER A 36 -10.68 9.48 -5.24
CA SER A 36 -10.74 9.20 -6.68
C SER A 36 -10.13 7.84 -7.03
N ILE A 37 -9.06 7.45 -6.33
CA ILE A 37 -8.32 6.22 -6.62
C ILE A 37 -9.01 5.00 -6.03
N ILE A 38 -9.41 5.06 -4.77
CA ILE A 38 -9.87 3.87 -4.05
C ILE A 38 -11.36 3.85 -3.72
N GLY A 39 -12.04 4.98 -3.84
CA GLY A 39 -13.46 5.07 -3.55
C GLY A 39 -13.78 5.17 -2.07
N TYR A 40 -15.05 5.45 -1.76
CA TYR A 40 -15.49 5.76 -0.39
C TYR A 40 -15.35 4.56 0.53
N SER A 41 -15.81 3.39 0.10
CA SER A 41 -15.83 2.19 0.92
C SER A 41 -14.44 1.78 1.39
N LYS A 42 -13.49 1.76 0.44
CA LYS A 42 -12.10 1.37 0.77
C LYS A 42 -11.38 2.46 1.54
N LEU A 43 -11.74 3.72 1.32
CA LEU A 43 -11.18 4.82 2.10
C LEU A 43 -11.58 4.68 3.56
N ILE A 44 -12.85 4.34 3.86
CA ILE A 44 -13.29 4.09 5.23
C ILE A 44 -12.51 2.93 5.84
N THR A 45 -12.32 1.84 5.10
CA THR A 45 -11.55 0.69 5.57
C THR A 45 -10.12 1.10 5.92
N LEU A 46 -9.50 1.91 5.05
CA LEU A 46 -8.15 2.40 5.29
C LEU A 46 -8.10 3.25 6.56
N CYS A 47 -9.08 4.13 6.76
CA CYS A 47 -9.14 4.98 7.95
C CYS A 47 -9.30 4.15 9.22
N LYS A 48 -10.09 3.09 9.18
CA LYS A 48 -10.27 2.19 10.33
C LYS A 48 -8.99 1.43 10.66
N TYR A 49 -8.22 1.07 9.63
CA TYR A 49 -6.99 0.29 9.81
C TYR A 49 -5.81 1.17 10.24
N ALA A 50 -5.64 2.31 9.61
CA ALA A 50 -4.44 3.13 9.77
C ALA A 50 -4.76 4.61 10.03
N GLY A 51 -5.96 4.92 10.53
CA GLY A 51 -6.34 6.31 10.78
C GLY A 51 -5.38 6.98 11.76
N GLY A 52 -4.95 8.18 11.40
CA GLY A 52 -4.01 8.96 12.20
C GLY A 52 -2.55 8.60 12.02
N GLU A 53 -2.25 7.52 11.30
CA GLU A 53 -0.87 7.11 11.09
C GLU A 53 -0.31 7.70 9.80
N THR A 54 1.01 7.90 9.78
CA THR A 54 1.74 8.26 8.57
C THR A 54 2.24 6.99 7.91
N ILE A 55 1.90 6.80 6.64
CA ILE A 55 2.34 5.62 5.89
C ILE A 55 3.16 6.06 4.68
N SER A 56 4.12 5.21 4.29
CA SER A 56 4.89 5.43 3.07
C SER A 56 4.27 4.61 1.94
N ILE A 57 3.97 5.30 0.85
CA ILE A 57 3.47 4.64 -0.34
C ILE A 57 4.67 4.40 -1.26
N PRO A 58 4.95 3.13 -1.64
CA PRO A 58 6.10 2.86 -2.50
C PRO A 58 5.89 3.42 -3.90
N THR A 59 6.98 3.70 -4.58
CA THR A 59 6.93 3.98 -6.01
C THR A 59 6.59 2.69 -6.76
N ILE A 60 6.21 2.83 -8.03
CA ILE A 60 5.94 1.65 -8.87
C ILE A 60 7.19 0.77 -8.95
N ASP A 61 8.37 1.36 -9.09
CA ASP A 61 9.63 0.60 -9.15
C ASP A 61 9.90 -0.13 -7.84
N GLN A 62 9.69 0.53 -6.71
CA GLN A 62 9.86 -0.10 -5.39
C GLN A 62 8.88 -1.27 -5.20
N LEU A 63 7.63 -1.09 -5.61
CA LEU A 63 6.64 -2.15 -5.53
C LEU A 63 7.04 -3.33 -6.41
N SER A 64 7.44 -3.05 -7.65
CA SER A 64 7.87 -4.08 -8.58
C SER A 64 9.07 -4.86 -8.04
N THR A 65 10.08 -4.17 -7.54
CA THR A 65 11.27 -4.81 -6.96
C THR A 65 10.88 -5.69 -5.77
N SER A 66 10.00 -5.20 -4.91
CA SER A 66 9.54 -5.97 -3.75
C SER A 66 8.81 -7.24 -4.16
N LEU A 67 7.91 -7.14 -5.14
CA LEU A 67 7.15 -8.30 -5.60
C LEU A 67 8.06 -9.32 -6.29
N GLN A 68 9.03 -8.86 -7.07
CA GLN A 68 9.99 -9.76 -7.71
C GLN A 68 10.86 -10.50 -6.69
N ALA A 69 11.32 -9.78 -5.66
CA ALA A 69 12.11 -10.41 -4.59
C ALA A 69 11.28 -11.45 -3.84
N LEU A 70 10.01 -11.16 -3.55
CA LEU A 70 9.13 -12.12 -2.89
C LEU A 70 8.85 -13.34 -3.77
N GLN A 71 8.68 -13.14 -5.08
CA GLN A 71 8.47 -14.25 -6.01
C GLN A 71 9.69 -15.16 -6.04
N TRP A 72 10.90 -14.59 -6.09
CA TRP A 72 12.11 -15.38 -6.04
C TRP A 72 12.23 -16.15 -4.73
N PHE A 73 11.91 -15.50 -3.60
CA PHE A 73 11.93 -16.18 -2.32
C PHE A 73 10.98 -17.39 -2.33
N TYR A 74 9.77 -17.19 -2.85
CA TYR A 74 8.81 -18.28 -2.95
C TYR A 74 9.35 -19.41 -3.82
N ASP A 75 9.90 -19.08 -4.98
CA ASP A 75 10.38 -20.09 -5.92
C ASP A 75 11.58 -20.86 -5.39
N VAL A 76 12.48 -20.20 -4.67
CA VAL A 76 13.69 -20.85 -4.14
C VAL A 76 13.41 -21.58 -2.82
N ASP A 77 12.81 -20.90 -1.86
CA ASP A 77 12.78 -21.36 -0.48
C ASP A 77 11.48 -22.06 -0.10
N ILE A 78 10.40 -21.84 -0.82
CA ILE A 78 9.10 -22.45 -0.52
C ILE A 78 8.79 -23.54 -1.52
N ALA A 79 8.73 -23.20 -2.81
CA ALA A 79 8.34 -24.15 -3.87
C ALA A 79 9.50 -24.98 -4.42
N HIS A 80 10.72 -24.58 -4.13
CA HIS A 80 11.95 -25.28 -4.59
C HIS A 80 11.99 -25.48 -6.11
N ARG A 81 11.54 -24.44 -6.85
CA ARG A 81 11.55 -24.46 -8.32
C ARG A 81 12.75 -23.72 -8.90
N ALA A 82 13.53 -23.07 -8.06
CA ALA A 82 14.72 -22.33 -8.47
C ALA A 82 15.77 -22.44 -7.39
N VAL A 83 16.99 -22.00 -7.69
CA VAL A 83 18.09 -21.96 -6.71
C VAL A 83 18.52 -20.53 -6.48
N GLU A 84 19.15 -20.27 -5.33
CA GLU A 84 19.54 -18.92 -4.93
C GLU A 84 20.45 -18.25 -5.96
N ASP A 85 21.32 -19.02 -6.60
CA ASP A 85 22.24 -18.46 -7.60
C ASP A 85 21.53 -17.86 -8.81
N GLU A 86 20.28 -18.30 -9.07
CA GLU A 86 19.49 -17.77 -10.17
C GLU A 86 18.87 -16.42 -9.88
N VAL A 87 18.82 -16.00 -8.60
CA VAL A 87 18.22 -14.72 -8.22
C VAL A 87 19.03 -13.58 -8.84
N PRO A 88 18.42 -12.72 -9.65
CA PRO A 88 19.13 -11.58 -10.24
C PRO A 88 19.74 -10.68 -9.18
N GLN A 89 20.90 -10.13 -9.48
CA GLN A 89 21.63 -9.29 -8.53
C GLN A 89 20.81 -8.13 -8.00
N GLN A 90 19.94 -7.56 -8.84
CA GLN A 90 19.13 -6.41 -8.47
C GLN A 90 18.09 -6.75 -7.40
N TYR A 91 17.73 -8.01 -7.22
CA TYR A 91 16.76 -8.44 -6.20
C TYR A 91 17.41 -9.15 -5.03
N LYS A 92 18.71 -9.45 -5.12
CA LYS A 92 19.38 -10.33 -4.18
C LYS A 92 19.39 -9.79 -2.75
N HIS A 93 19.61 -8.49 -2.59
CA HIS A 93 19.63 -7.88 -1.27
C HIS A 93 18.28 -8.06 -0.57
N LEU A 94 17.21 -7.72 -1.26
CA LEU A 94 15.86 -7.81 -0.68
C LEU A 94 15.45 -9.26 -0.47
N TYR A 95 15.79 -10.16 -1.41
CA TYR A 95 15.56 -11.58 -1.27
C TYR A 95 16.20 -12.12 0.02
N ARG A 96 17.46 -11.75 0.28
CA ARG A 96 18.17 -12.21 1.48
C ARG A 96 17.55 -11.66 2.75
N GLU A 97 17.07 -10.43 2.73
CA GLU A 97 16.38 -9.85 3.88
C GLU A 97 15.07 -10.57 4.18
N VAL A 98 14.29 -10.89 3.14
CA VAL A 98 13.06 -11.65 3.31
C VAL A 98 13.38 -13.03 3.91
N LYS A 99 14.39 -13.70 3.37
CA LYS A 99 14.81 -15.01 3.84
C LYS A 99 15.26 -14.97 5.30
N ARG A 100 16.04 -13.96 5.68
CA ARG A 100 16.51 -13.80 7.05
C ARG A 100 15.33 -13.63 8.02
N ILE A 101 14.38 -12.77 7.69
CA ILE A 101 13.24 -12.49 8.56
C ILE A 101 12.32 -13.71 8.64
N TYR A 102 12.07 -14.36 7.53
CA TYR A 102 11.21 -15.54 7.50
C TYR A 102 11.81 -16.66 8.35
N ASN A 103 13.11 -16.93 8.19
CA ASN A 103 13.78 -17.99 8.94
C ASN A 103 13.83 -17.67 10.44
N ALA A 104 13.97 -16.39 10.81
CA ALA A 104 13.98 -16.00 12.21
C ALA A 104 12.63 -16.24 12.88
N ARG A 105 11.52 -16.15 12.13
CA ARG A 105 10.17 -16.36 12.68
C ARG A 105 9.73 -17.82 12.63
N ASN A 106 10.18 -18.57 11.66
CA ASN A 106 9.68 -19.92 11.41
C ASN A 106 10.74 -21.01 11.59
N GLY A 107 11.95 -20.59 11.85
CA GLY A 107 13.07 -21.52 12.13
C GLY A 107 13.40 -21.55 13.61
#